data_e1760b9f3961ec0ab1dff82eba38d984
#
_entry.id   e1760b9f3961ec0ab1dff82eba38d984
#
_cell.length_a   1.000
_cell.length_b   1.000
_cell.length_c   1.000
_cell.angle_alpha   90.00
_cell.angle_beta   90.00
_cell.angle_gamma   90.00
#
_symmetry.space_group_name_H-M   'P 1'
#
loop_
_entity.id
_entity.type
_entity.pdbx_description
1 polymer ?
#
loop_
_entity_poly.entity_id
_entity_poly.type
_entity_poly.pdbx_seq_one_letter_code
_entity_poly.pdbx_strand_id
1 'polypeptide(L)'
;MVKTIKIDGKDVVFAASAAIPRIYRIQFHRDIFQDMAKIEKSVKKSQDNQKENEASESDIPIEDLEMFENVAFVMAKHAAQKKGQDFPEDVYDWLDQFDTFSIYEILPEIVKLWNLNTQTQAEAKKNFGQVAGK
;
A
#
# COMPACT_ATOMS: atom_id res chain seq x y z
N MET A 1 9.40 -7.63 1.53
CA MET A 1 10.00 -6.28 1.45
C MET A 1 9.47 -5.41 2.55
N VAL A 2 10.33 -4.64 3.16
CA VAL A 2 9.99 -3.81 4.31
C VAL A 2 10.44 -2.38 4.05
N LYS A 3 9.61 -1.40 4.43
CA LYS A 3 9.95 0.01 4.30
C LYS A 3 9.48 0.76 5.54
N THR A 4 10.34 1.62 6.08
CA THR A 4 9.97 2.50 7.19
C THR A 4 9.65 3.88 6.63
N ILE A 5 8.47 4.39 6.95
CA ILE A 5 8.01 5.70 6.47
C ILE A 5 7.63 6.53 7.68
N LYS A 6 8.06 7.79 7.70
CA LYS A 6 7.70 8.71 8.77
C LYS A 6 6.32 9.29 8.51
N ILE A 7 5.42 9.11 9.47
CA ILE A 7 4.05 9.63 9.42
C ILE A 7 3.80 10.37 10.72
N ASP A 8 3.48 11.65 10.63
CA ASP A 8 3.17 12.49 11.79
C ASP A 8 4.29 12.44 12.84
N GLY A 9 5.55 12.43 12.37
CA GLY A 9 6.72 12.38 13.25
C GLY A 9 7.03 11.00 13.82
N LYS A 10 6.24 9.99 13.49
CA LYS A 10 6.40 8.61 13.98
C LYS A 10 6.91 7.72 12.86
N ASP A 11 7.84 6.83 13.18
CA ASP A 11 8.32 5.84 12.22
C ASP A 11 7.35 4.67 12.17
N VAL A 12 6.78 4.42 10.98
CA VAL A 12 5.85 3.32 10.76
C VAL A 12 6.47 2.36 9.76
N VAL A 13 6.51 1.08 10.12
CA VAL A 13 7.08 0.04 9.28
C VAL A 13 5.98 -0.63 8.48
N PHE A 14 6.16 -0.75 7.18
CA PHE A 14 5.25 -1.43 6.28
C PHE A 14 5.94 -2.64 5.68
N ALA A 15 5.26 -3.79 5.65
CA ALA A 15 5.79 -5.01 5.07
C ALA A 15 4.89 -5.49 3.93
N ALA A 16 5.51 -5.81 2.80
CA ALA A 16 4.84 -6.41 1.67
C ALA A 16 5.44 -7.79 1.42
N SER A 17 4.63 -8.83 1.55
CA SER A 17 5.03 -10.21 1.34
C SER A 17 3.92 -10.96 0.61
N ALA A 18 4.19 -12.21 0.25
CA ALA A 18 3.19 -13.06 -0.39
C ALA A 18 1.93 -13.28 0.48
N ALA A 19 2.03 -13.04 1.80
CA ALA A 19 0.89 -13.18 2.70
C ALA A 19 -0.10 -12.00 2.59
N ILE A 20 0.34 -10.84 2.12
CA ILE A 20 -0.50 -9.64 2.09
C ILE A 20 -1.78 -9.82 1.28
N PRO A 21 -1.76 -10.40 0.06
CA PRO A 21 -3.01 -10.58 -0.69
C PRO A 21 -4.03 -11.45 0.05
N ARG A 22 -3.56 -12.48 0.75
CA ARG A 22 -4.44 -13.36 1.53
C ARG A 22 -5.01 -12.65 2.74
N ILE A 23 -4.19 -11.91 3.48
CA ILE A 23 -4.62 -11.15 4.65
C ILE A 23 -5.68 -10.13 4.25
N TYR A 24 -5.43 -9.41 3.17
CA TYR A 24 -6.34 -8.40 2.66
C TYR A 24 -7.69 -9.01 2.27
N ARG A 25 -7.66 -10.12 1.54
CA ARG A 25 -8.87 -10.83 1.12
C ARG A 25 -9.69 -11.33 2.32
N ILE A 26 -9.03 -11.88 3.32
CA ILE A 26 -9.70 -12.39 4.52
C ILE A 26 -10.33 -11.24 5.31
N GLN A 27 -9.61 -10.13 5.48
CA GLN A 27 -10.07 -9.03 6.30
C GLN A 27 -11.11 -8.15 5.61
N PHE A 28 -10.93 -7.87 4.32
CA PHE A 28 -11.77 -6.92 3.60
C PHE A 28 -12.63 -7.57 2.51
N HIS A 29 -12.46 -8.86 2.25
CA HIS A 29 -13.20 -9.60 1.21
C HIS A 29 -13.02 -8.96 -0.17
N ARG A 30 -11.81 -8.50 -0.47
CA ARG A 30 -11.47 -7.82 -1.72
C ARG A 30 -10.16 -8.35 -2.28
N ASP A 31 -9.96 -8.14 -3.58
CA ASP A 31 -8.73 -8.49 -4.28
C ASP A 31 -7.78 -7.28 -4.28
N ILE A 32 -6.68 -7.41 -3.55
CA ILE A 32 -5.70 -6.32 -3.41
C ILE A 32 -5.08 -5.95 -4.77
N PHE A 33 -4.94 -6.90 -5.69
CA PHE A 33 -4.34 -6.61 -7.00
C PHE A 33 -5.21 -5.65 -7.80
N GLN A 34 -6.53 -5.85 -7.77
CA GLN A 34 -7.47 -4.93 -8.41
C GLN A 34 -7.50 -3.58 -7.72
N ASP A 35 -7.52 -3.57 -6.39
CA ASP A 35 -7.57 -2.33 -5.62
C ASP A 35 -6.29 -1.52 -5.82
N MET A 36 -5.12 -2.17 -5.81
CA MET A 36 -3.84 -1.48 -6.04
C MET A 36 -3.74 -0.92 -7.46
N ALA A 37 -4.29 -1.61 -8.46
CA ALA A 37 -4.32 -1.10 -9.82
C ALA A 37 -5.12 0.21 -9.91
N LYS A 38 -6.25 0.27 -9.21
CA LYS A 38 -7.07 1.50 -9.15
C LYS A 38 -6.35 2.61 -8.40
N ILE A 39 -5.74 2.30 -7.28
CA ILE A 39 -4.98 3.26 -6.48
C ILE A 39 -3.83 3.83 -7.31
N GLU A 40 -3.07 2.97 -7.96
CA GLU A 40 -1.93 3.37 -8.79
C GLU A 40 -2.36 4.30 -9.92
N LYS A 41 -3.47 3.98 -10.56
CA LYS A 41 -4.03 4.81 -11.63
C LYS A 41 -4.42 6.19 -11.10
N SER A 42 -5.04 6.25 -9.93
CA SER A 42 -5.44 7.51 -9.30
C SER A 42 -4.24 8.35 -8.89
N VAL A 43 -3.20 7.73 -8.34
CA VAL A 43 -1.96 8.42 -7.97
C VAL A 43 -1.28 9.00 -9.20
N LYS A 44 -1.18 8.23 -10.27
CA LYS A 44 -0.56 8.66 -11.51
C LYS A 44 -1.31 9.84 -12.11
N LYS A 45 -2.64 9.79 -12.12
CA LYS A 45 -3.48 10.87 -12.61
C LYS A 45 -3.30 12.13 -11.77
N SER A 46 -3.26 11.98 -10.44
CA SER A 46 -3.05 13.10 -9.52
C SER A 46 -1.68 13.75 -9.74
N GLN A 47 -0.63 12.96 -9.94
CA GLN A 47 0.71 13.47 -10.22
C GLN A 47 0.80 14.20 -11.56
N ASP A 48 0.11 13.70 -12.58
CA ASP A 48 0.05 14.38 -13.88
C ASP A 48 -0.65 15.72 -13.75
N ASN A 49 -1.74 15.78 -12.98
CA ASN A 49 -2.46 17.03 -12.73
C ASN A 49 -1.62 18.04 -11.96
N GLN A 50 -0.72 17.61 -11.08
CA GLN A 50 0.17 18.50 -10.34
C GLN A 50 1.12 19.28 -11.23
N LYS A 51 1.40 18.81 -12.44
CA LYS A 51 2.23 19.52 -13.40
C LYS A 51 1.50 20.69 -14.04
N GLU A 52 0.18 20.65 -14.07
CA GLU A 52 -0.65 21.67 -14.69
C GLU A 52 -1.28 22.60 -13.66
N ASN A 53 -1.74 22.06 -12.55
CA ASN A 53 -2.37 22.79 -11.44
C ASN A 53 -1.88 22.18 -10.15
N GLU A 54 -1.91 22.94 -9.05
CA GLU A 54 -1.60 22.40 -7.72
C GLU A 54 -2.68 21.37 -7.36
N ALA A 55 -2.50 20.14 -7.84
CA ALA A 55 -3.41 19.05 -7.52
C ALA A 55 -3.28 18.70 -6.06
N SER A 56 -4.39 18.59 -5.39
CA SER A 56 -4.45 18.14 -4.00
C SER A 56 -4.90 16.68 -3.97
N GLU A 57 -4.76 16.06 -2.81
CA GLU A 57 -5.24 14.70 -2.58
C GLU A 57 -6.75 14.58 -2.79
N SER A 58 -7.47 15.71 -2.80
CA SER A 58 -8.90 15.74 -3.08
C SER A 58 -9.26 15.29 -4.49
N ASP A 59 -8.28 15.21 -5.40
CA ASP A 59 -8.50 14.70 -6.75
C ASP A 59 -8.61 13.17 -6.79
N ILE A 60 -8.24 12.50 -5.70
CA ILE A 60 -8.33 11.04 -5.59
C ILE A 60 -9.75 10.67 -5.13
N PRO A 61 -10.46 9.78 -5.85
CA PRO A 61 -11.79 9.36 -5.42
C PRO A 61 -11.79 8.80 -4.00
N ILE A 62 -12.86 9.06 -3.25
CA ILE A 62 -13.02 8.60 -1.87
C ILE A 62 -12.85 7.07 -1.78
N GLU A 63 -13.39 6.34 -2.75
CA GLU A 63 -13.27 4.87 -2.78
C GLU A 63 -11.82 4.42 -2.83
N ASP A 64 -10.99 5.13 -3.61
CA ASP A 64 -9.57 4.79 -3.74
C ASP A 64 -8.80 5.16 -2.48
N LEU A 65 -9.17 6.25 -1.81
CA LEU A 65 -8.56 6.61 -0.52
C LEU A 65 -8.87 5.56 0.53
N GLU A 66 -10.11 5.06 0.58
CA GLU A 66 -10.49 4.01 1.51
C GLU A 66 -9.70 2.72 1.24
N MET A 67 -9.57 2.34 -0.02
CA MET A 67 -8.76 1.18 -0.40
C MET A 67 -7.30 1.36 0.00
N PHE A 68 -6.75 2.57 -0.18
CA PHE A 68 -5.39 2.88 0.26
C PHE A 68 -5.24 2.70 1.76
N GLU A 69 -6.16 3.25 2.55
CA GLU A 69 -6.14 3.12 4.01
C GLU A 69 -6.10 1.64 4.43
N ASN A 70 -6.91 0.82 3.79
CA ASN A 70 -7.00 -0.61 4.07
C ASN A 70 -5.69 -1.32 3.71
N VAL A 71 -5.11 -1.01 2.57
CA VAL A 71 -3.83 -1.60 2.15
C VAL A 71 -2.71 -1.22 3.11
N ALA A 72 -2.60 0.07 3.43
CA ALA A 72 -1.57 0.56 4.34
C ALA A 72 -1.70 -0.09 5.72
N PHE A 73 -2.93 -0.20 6.22
CA PHE A 73 -3.22 -0.85 7.50
C PHE A 73 -2.74 -2.30 7.50
N VAL A 74 -3.07 -3.08 6.48
CA VAL A 74 -2.66 -4.49 6.40
C VAL A 74 -1.14 -4.62 6.38
N MET A 75 -0.47 -3.78 5.61
CA MET A 75 0.99 -3.81 5.52
C MET A 75 1.66 -3.44 6.85
N ALA A 76 1.14 -2.43 7.54
CA ALA A 76 1.66 -2.00 8.84
C ALA A 76 1.39 -3.05 9.92
N LYS A 77 0.18 -3.60 9.95
CA LYS A 77 -0.20 -4.64 10.89
C LYS A 77 0.67 -5.89 10.73
N HIS A 78 0.90 -6.30 9.49
CA HIS A 78 1.72 -7.47 9.20
C HIS A 78 3.17 -7.26 9.67
N ALA A 79 3.73 -6.06 9.44
CA ALA A 79 5.06 -5.72 9.92
C ALA A 79 5.16 -5.81 11.45
N ALA A 80 4.15 -5.27 12.15
CA ALA A 80 4.10 -5.31 13.61
C ALA A 80 3.98 -6.74 14.13
N GLN A 81 3.15 -7.56 13.49
CA GLN A 81 2.96 -8.96 13.88
C GLN A 81 4.25 -9.77 13.74
N LYS A 82 5.03 -9.53 12.70
CA LYS A 82 6.31 -10.20 12.51
C LYS A 82 7.30 -9.88 13.63
N LYS A 83 7.19 -8.70 14.24
CA LYS A 83 8.06 -8.28 15.34
C LYS A 83 7.47 -8.59 16.72
N GLY A 84 6.30 -9.21 16.76
CA GLY A 84 5.61 -9.48 18.03
C GLY A 84 5.13 -8.23 18.74
N GLN A 85 4.88 -7.16 18.01
CA GLN A 85 4.41 -5.90 18.56
C GLN A 85 2.88 -5.83 18.53
N ASP A 86 2.33 -5.13 19.52
CA ASP A 86 0.90 -4.87 19.55
C ASP A 86 0.50 -3.91 18.42
N PHE A 87 -0.71 -4.10 17.89
CA PHE A 87 -1.21 -3.29 16.79
C PHE A 87 -2.73 -3.18 16.87
N PRO A 88 -3.31 -2.02 16.49
CA PRO A 88 -4.77 -1.86 16.51
C PRO A 88 -5.50 -2.92 15.69
N GLU A 89 -6.69 -3.30 16.14
CA GLU A 89 -7.48 -4.35 15.51
C GLU A 89 -8.16 -3.90 14.22
N ASP A 90 -8.49 -2.60 14.10
CA ASP A 90 -9.18 -2.09 12.93
C ASP A 90 -8.54 -0.83 12.38
N VAL A 91 -8.94 -0.50 11.15
CA VAL A 91 -8.37 0.64 10.40
C VAL A 91 -8.64 1.96 11.12
N TYR A 92 -9.83 2.13 11.67
CA TYR A 92 -10.20 3.36 12.35
C TYR A 92 -9.27 3.63 13.54
N ASP A 93 -9.06 2.64 14.40
CA ASP A 93 -8.20 2.80 15.57
C ASP A 93 -6.75 3.08 15.16
N TRP A 94 -6.30 2.47 14.06
CA TRP A 94 -4.96 2.73 13.54
C TRP A 94 -4.83 4.17 13.04
N LEU A 95 -5.78 4.63 12.23
CA LEU A 95 -5.75 5.98 11.69
C LEU A 95 -5.86 7.04 12.80
N ASP A 96 -6.60 6.73 13.85
CA ASP A 96 -6.82 7.65 14.98
C ASP A 96 -5.53 7.93 15.77
N GLN A 97 -4.50 7.13 15.58
CA GLN A 97 -3.19 7.37 16.20
C GLN A 97 -2.46 8.56 15.57
N PHE A 98 -2.85 8.97 14.37
CA PHE A 98 -2.22 10.08 13.68
C PHE A 98 -3.07 11.33 13.86
N ASP A 99 -2.42 12.42 14.30
CA ASP A 99 -3.11 13.67 14.61
C ASP A 99 -3.29 14.56 13.38
N THR A 100 -2.62 14.22 12.27
CA THR A 100 -2.67 14.99 11.03
C THR A 100 -3.05 14.10 9.86
N PHE A 101 -3.28 14.69 8.69
CA PHE A 101 -3.59 13.96 7.46
C PHE A 101 -2.33 13.46 6.73
N SER A 102 -1.18 13.48 7.38
CA SER A 102 0.08 13.08 6.75
C SER A 102 0.09 11.61 6.30
N ILE A 103 -0.80 10.77 6.84
CA ILE A 103 -0.96 9.39 6.34
C ILE A 103 -1.26 9.36 4.83
N TYR A 104 -1.99 10.35 4.31
CA TYR A 104 -2.35 10.38 2.90
C TYR A 104 -1.18 10.83 2.00
N GLU A 105 -0.18 11.49 2.57
CA GLU A 105 1.00 11.92 1.84
C GLU A 105 1.92 10.74 1.47
N ILE A 106 1.78 9.61 2.18
CA ILE A 106 2.63 8.44 1.93
C ILE A 106 2.08 7.53 0.83
N LEU A 107 0.94 7.85 0.26
CA LEU A 107 0.28 7.01 -0.74
C LEU A 107 1.24 6.65 -1.91
N PRO A 108 2.00 7.58 -2.49
CA PRO A 108 2.97 7.21 -3.51
C PRO A 108 4.05 6.25 -3.02
N GLU A 109 4.43 6.33 -1.75
CA GLU A 109 5.45 5.45 -1.18
C GLU A 109 4.93 4.01 -1.05
N ILE A 110 3.66 3.84 -0.70
CA ILE A 110 3.02 2.52 -0.64
C ILE A 110 2.92 1.92 -2.05
N VAL A 111 2.57 2.74 -3.03
CA VAL A 111 2.54 2.29 -4.44
C VAL A 111 3.93 1.85 -4.89
N LYS A 112 4.97 2.58 -4.53
CA LYS A 112 6.36 2.20 -4.86
C LYS A 112 6.73 0.86 -4.22
N LEU A 113 6.40 0.66 -2.96
CA LEU A 113 6.66 -0.61 -2.27
C LEU A 113 5.93 -1.76 -2.96
N TRP A 114 4.67 -1.55 -3.33
CA TRP A 114 3.88 -2.54 -4.05
C TRP A 114 4.50 -2.88 -5.40
N ASN A 115 4.93 -1.86 -6.16
CA ASN A 115 5.50 -2.05 -7.48
C ASN A 115 6.84 -2.80 -7.43
N LEU A 116 7.66 -2.55 -6.42
CA LEU A 116 8.90 -3.31 -6.23
C LEU A 116 8.59 -4.79 -6.06
N ASN A 117 7.55 -5.12 -5.29
CA ASN A 117 7.16 -6.49 -5.04
C ASN A 117 6.60 -7.17 -6.31
N THR A 118 5.75 -6.47 -7.07
CA THR A 118 5.19 -7.01 -8.31
C THR A 118 6.26 -7.14 -9.39
N GLN A 119 7.23 -6.24 -9.44
CA GLN A 119 8.34 -6.31 -10.36
C GLN A 119 9.18 -7.57 -10.10
N THR A 120 9.47 -7.87 -8.85
CA THR A 120 10.18 -9.09 -8.46
C THR A 120 9.39 -10.33 -8.89
N GLN A 121 8.08 -10.32 -8.72
CA GLN A 121 7.20 -11.40 -9.15
C GLN A 121 7.25 -11.60 -10.66
N ALA A 122 7.22 -10.52 -11.44
CA ALA A 122 7.28 -10.58 -12.89
C ALA A 122 8.63 -11.16 -13.36
N GLU A 123 9.74 -10.78 -12.74
CA GLU A 123 11.05 -11.32 -13.04
C GLU A 123 11.11 -12.83 -12.74
N ALA A 124 10.56 -13.24 -11.61
CA ALA A 124 10.51 -14.65 -11.23
C ALA A 124 9.72 -15.48 -12.25
N LYS A 125 8.58 -14.98 -12.71
CA LYS A 125 7.77 -15.63 -13.74
C LYS A 125 8.52 -15.73 -15.06
N LYS A 126 9.22 -14.67 -15.44
CA LYS A 126 10.01 -14.64 -16.67
C LYS A 126 11.12 -15.68 -16.62
N ASN A 127 11.85 -15.76 -15.51
CA ASN A 127 12.92 -16.73 -15.34
C ASN A 127 12.38 -18.16 -15.35
N PHE A 128 11.26 -18.40 -14.71
CA PHE A 128 10.61 -19.71 -14.70
C PHE A 128 10.19 -20.12 -16.11
N GLY A 129 9.60 -19.20 -16.88
CA GLY A 129 9.18 -19.43 -18.25
C GLY A 129 10.35 -19.77 -19.16
N GLN A 130 11.50 -19.11 -18.99
CA GLN A 130 12.72 -19.39 -19.75
C GLN A 130 13.25 -20.79 -19.47
N VAL A 131 13.23 -21.23 -18.22
CA VAL A 131 13.66 -22.57 -17.84
C VAL A 131 12.68 -23.61 -18.35
N ALA A 132 11.39 -23.38 -18.21
CA ALA A 132 10.35 -24.31 -18.68
C ALA A 132 10.25 -24.39 -20.20
N GLY A 133 10.70 -23.36 -20.89
CA GLY A 133 10.70 -23.31 -22.36
C GLY A 133 11.75 -24.15 -23.05
N LYS A 134 12.58 -24.80 -22.28
CA LYS A 134 13.56 -25.73 -22.81
C LYS A 134 12.94 -27.11 -22.94
#